data_9e360de95dd07a0cbac89efc4c91ba75
#
_entry.id   9e360de95dd07a0cbac89efc4c91ba75
#
_cell.length_a   1.000
_cell.length_b   1.000
_cell.length_c   1.000
_cell.angle_alpha   90.00
_cell.angle_beta   90.00
_cell.angle_gamma   90.00
#
_symmetry.space_group_name_H-M   'P 1'
#
loop_
_entity.id
_entity.type
_entity.pdbx_description
1 polymer ?
#
loop_
_entity_poly.entity_id
_entity_poly.type
_entity_poly.pdbx_seq_one_letter_code
_entity_poly.pdbx_strand_id
1 'polypeptide(L)'
;MSDFDIYTSESDLSQLKDLIKQCGERLVIRKGECFLRAGEIGGKIAYIEQGGFKCVRKDSRGNERIFAFMFEDELIADYIPYRNKKPVLLDIQAMEDGVIYCTPIENLRSFFETEIDGDIYVRKFVETIAYQHLQRIVSVVCETPEERYIQLQKRVPDIFYRVNLKDIAAYIGVRPETLSRMRTSFLRKDSTENT
;
A
#
# COMPACT_ATOMS: atom_id res chain seq x y z
N MET A 1 -4.22 -22.07 -8.99
CA MET A 1 -3.67 -21.74 -7.66
C MET A 1 -2.31 -21.13 -7.93
N SER A 2 -2.22 -19.81 -7.96
CA SER A 2 -0.94 -19.15 -8.22
C SER A 2 -0.15 -19.10 -6.92
N ASP A 3 1.05 -19.69 -6.92
CA ASP A 3 2.00 -19.72 -5.81
C ASP A 3 2.61 -18.34 -5.48
N PHE A 4 1.81 -17.27 -5.59
CA PHE A 4 2.27 -15.89 -5.41
C PHE A 4 2.26 -15.41 -3.94
N ASP A 5 1.73 -16.20 -3.01
CA ASP A 5 1.62 -15.82 -1.60
C ASP A 5 2.86 -16.19 -0.74
N ILE A 6 3.91 -16.77 -1.33
CA ILE A 6 5.03 -17.34 -0.57
C ILE A 6 6.04 -16.30 -0.07
N TYR A 7 6.03 -15.07 -0.62
CA TYR A 7 7.08 -14.07 -0.31
C TYR A 7 6.67 -12.96 0.66
N THR A 8 5.42 -12.93 1.10
CA THR A 8 4.96 -12.01 2.15
C THR A 8 4.60 -12.76 3.40
N SER A 9 5.55 -13.49 4.00
CA SER A 9 5.32 -13.95 5.36
C SER A 9 5.37 -12.71 6.27
N GLU A 10 4.24 -12.35 6.85
CA GLU A 10 4.07 -11.26 7.82
C GLU A 10 5.10 -11.34 8.97
N SER A 11 5.62 -12.53 9.24
CA SER A 11 6.64 -12.78 10.26
C SER A 11 7.99 -12.12 10.00
N ASP A 12 8.32 -11.82 8.73
CA ASP A 12 9.66 -11.34 8.36
C ASP A 12 9.91 -9.85 8.67
N LEU A 13 8.87 -9.06 8.93
CA LEU A 13 8.99 -7.63 9.28
C LEU A 13 8.48 -7.31 10.69
N SER A 14 8.10 -8.30 11.48
CA SER A 14 7.53 -8.09 12.83
C SER A 14 8.47 -7.30 13.74
N GLN A 15 9.75 -7.62 13.76
CA GLN A 15 10.73 -6.89 14.58
C GLN A 15 10.89 -5.43 14.14
N LEU A 16 10.85 -5.16 12.84
CA LEU A 16 10.89 -3.78 12.33
C LEU A 16 9.63 -3.01 12.71
N LYS A 17 8.46 -3.63 12.62
CA LYS A 17 7.19 -3.05 13.07
C LYS A 17 7.22 -2.73 14.57
N ASP A 18 7.70 -3.66 15.39
CA ASP A 18 7.81 -3.48 16.84
C ASP A 18 8.81 -2.37 17.21
N LEU A 19 9.94 -2.30 16.51
CA LEU A 19 10.91 -1.24 16.69
C LEU A 19 10.29 0.13 16.37
N ILE A 20 9.56 0.25 15.24
CA ILE A 20 8.90 1.50 14.87
C ILE A 20 7.84 1.89 15.90
N LYS A 21 7.10 0.94 16.47
CA LYS A 21 6.16 1.22 17.56
C LYS A 21 6.86 1.72 18.83
N GLN A 22 8.05 1.20 19.14
CA GLN A 22 8.81 1.56 20.34
C GLN A 22 9.48 2.93 20.23
N CYS A 23 10.10 3.25 19.08
CA CYS A 23 10.86 4.49 18.90
C CYS A 23 10.12 5.57 18.12
N GLY A 24 8.98 5.25 17.52
CA GLY A 24 8.19 6.16 16.72
C GLY A 24 7.24 7.02 17.56
N GLU A 25 6.98 8.22 17.07
CA GLU A 25 5.93 9.09 17.60
C GLU A 25 4.57 8.57 17.12
N ARG A 26 3.63 8.45 18.08
CA ARG A 26 2.24 8.10 17.76
C ARG A 26 1.50 9.33 17.26
N LEU A 27 1.11 9.32 15.99
CA LEU A 27 0.47 10.44 15.31
C LEU A 27 -0.95 10.06 14.87
N VAL A 28 -1.87 11.00 15.07
CA VAL A 28 -3.21 10.95 14.46
C VAL A 28 -3.13 11.64 13.13
N ILE A 29 -3.55 10.96 12.06
CA ILE A 29 -3.62 11.51 10.72
C ILE A 29 -5.08 11.61 10.28
N ARG A 30 -5.44 12.72 9.65
CA ARG A 30 -6.82 12.96 9.19
C ARG A 30 -6.99 12.51 7.75
N LYS A 31 -8.22 12.12 7.42
CA LYS A 31 -8.60 11.81 6.03
C LYS A 31 -8.17 12.92 5.07
N GLY A 32 -7.48 12.54 4.01
CA GLY A 32 -6.97 13.46 2.98
C GLY A 32 -5.59 14.04 3.28
N GLU A 33 -5.06 13.89 4.49
CA GLU A 33 -3.69 14.32 4.80
C GLU A 33 -2.68 13.41 4.11
N CYS A 34 -1.55 14.00 3.69
CA CYS A 34 -0.45 13.27 3.08
C CYS A 34 0.63 12.99 4.13
N PHE A 35 0.96 11.71 4.28
CA PHE A 35 2.15 11.28 5.02
C PHE A 35 3.44 11.65 4.28
N LEU A 36 3.46 11.45 2.96
CA LEU A 36 4.53 11.88 2.05
C LEU A 36 3.92 12.53 0.81
N ARG A 37 4.61 13.55 0.26
CA ARG A 37 4.19 14.23 -0.97
C ARG A 37 5.18 13.99 -2.10
N ALA A 38 4.67 13.76 -3.29
CA ALA A 38 5.49 13.67 -4.50
C ALA A 38 6.32 14.96 -4.69
N GLY A 39 7.60 14.80 -4.99
CA GLY A 39 8.55 15.91 -5.16
C GLY A 39 9.32 16.29 -3.88
N GLU A 40 8.88 15.89 -2.70
CA GLU A 40 9.63 16.10 -1.46
C GLU A 40 10.78 15.08 -1.33
N ILE A 41 11.78 15.40 -0.52
CA ILE A 41 12.77 14.41 -0.08
C ILE A 41 12.16 13.65 1.08
N GLY A 42 11.94 12.34 0.90
CA GLY A 42 11.45 11.45 1.93
C GLY A 42 12.45 11.28 3.07
N GLY A 43 12.21 10.34 3.95
CA GLY A 43 13.09 10.02 5.06
C GLY A 43 12.33 9.61 6.32
N LYS A 44 11.04 9.32 6.16
CA LYS A 44 10.21 8.82 7.24
C LYS A 44 9.69 7.44 6.89
N ILE A 45 9.51 6.64 7.93
CA ILE A 45 8.81 5.36 7.88
C ILE A 45 7.73 5.36 8.95
N ALA A 46 6.60 4.75 8.67
CA ALA A 46 5.58 4.57 9.66
C ALA A 46 4.95 3.18 9.60
N TYR A 47 4.47 2.73 10.76
CA TYR A 47 3.60 1.59 10.94
C TYR A 47 2.16 2.08 11.07
N ILE A 48 1.24 1.45 10.34
CA ILE A 48 -0.19 1.77 10.39
C ILE A 48 -0.82 0.97 11.55
N GLU A 49 -1.19 1.65 12.63
CA GLU A 49 -1.95 1.05 13.75
C GLU A 49 -3.43 0.97 13.40
N GLN A 50 -3.96 2.02 12.77
CA GLN A 50 -5.36 2.13 12.40
C GLN A 50 -5.52 2.99 11.16
N GLY A 51 -6.45 2.61 10.26
CA GLY A 51 -6.80 3.38 9.08
C GLY A 51 -6.19 2.84 7.80
N GLY A 52 -6.42 3.54 6.71
CA GLY A 52 -5.99 3.16 5.37
C GLY A 52 -5.34 4.29 4.60
N PHE A 53 -4.38 3.95 3.76
CA PHE A 53 -3.64 4.86 2.91
C PHE A 53 -3.68 4.43 1.46
N LYS A 54 -3.50 5.40 0.56
CA LYS A 54 -3.31 5.17 -0.87
C LYS A 54 -2.03 5.81 -1.37
N CYS A 55 -1.31 5.11 -2.25
CA CYS A 55 -0.28 5.69 -3.09
C CYS A 55 -0.93 6.25 -4.35
N VAL A 56 -0.81 7.54 -4.58
CA VAL A 56 -1.51 8.23 -5.67
C VAL A 56 -0.60 9.20 -6.42
N ARG A 57 -0.86 9.32 -7.72
CA ARG A 57 -0.25 10.35 -8.58
C ARG A 57 -1.28 10.83 -9.60
N LYS A 58 -1.24 12.11 -9.94
CA LYS A 58 -2.04 12.66 -11.04
C LYS A 58 -1.35 12.40 -12.38
N ASP A 59 -2.12 11.92 -13.35
CA ASP A 59 -1.67 11.82 -14.73
C ASP A 59 -1.64 13.22 -15.42
N SER A 60 -1.19 13.25 -16.67
CA SER A 60 -1.10 14.50 -17.47
C SER A 60 -2.45 15.21 -17.69
N ARG A 61 -3.56 14.52 -17.45
CA ARG A 61 -4.94 15.05 -17.56
C ARG A 61 -5.51 15.44 -16.20
N GLY A 62 -4.71 15.34 -15.12
CA GLY A 62 -5.15 15.65 -13.75
C GLY A 62 -5.95 14.54 -13.06
N ASN A 63 -6.13 13.36 -13.69
CA ASN A 63 -6.82 12.25 -13.06
C ASN A 63 -5.90 11.54 -12.05
N GLU A 64 -6.43 11.21 -10.90
CA GLU A 64 -5.72 10.41 -9.91
C GLU A 64 -5.54 8.97 -10.41
N ARG A 65 -4.32 8.47 -10.34
CA ARG A 65 -3.92 7.09 -10.59
C ARG A 65 -3.46 6.48 -9.29
N ILE A 66 -4.11 5.41 -8.86
CA ILE A 66 -3.80 4.75 -7.61
C ILE A 66 -2.90 3.56 -7.88
N PHE A 67 -1.77 3.53 -7.19
CA PHE A 67 -0.75 2.49 -7.34
C PHE A 67 -0.92 1.39 -6.30
N ALA A 68 -1.27 1.75 -5.06
CA ALA A 68 -1.44 0.80 -3.97
C ALA A 68 -2.46 1.33 -2.94
N PHE A 69 -3.06 0.40 -2.20
CA PHE A 69 -3.73 0.63 -0.94
C PHE A 69 -2.95 -0.07 0.16
N MET A 70 -2.81 0.59 1.30
CA MET A 70 -2.14 0.07 2.50
C MET A 70 -3.08 0.24 3.68
N PHE A 71 -3.09 -0.74 4.58
CA PHE A 71 -4.01 -0.83 5.70
C PHE A 71 -3.26 -1.15 7.00
N GLU A 72 -4.00 -1.46 8.05
CA GLU A 72 -3.46 -1.84 9.35
C GLU A 72 -2.42 -2.94 9.21
N ASP A 73 -1.45 -2.90 10.10
CA ASP A 73 -0.31 -3.82 10.17
C ASP A 73 0.66 -3.74 8.99
N GLU A 74 0.52 -2.77 8.10
CA GLU A 74 1.47 -2.50 7.02
C GLU A 74 2.43 -1.35 7.36
N LEU A 75 3.59 -1.35 6.70
CA LEU A 75 4.57 -0.26 6.77
C LEU A 75 4.42 0.67 5.56
N ILE A 76 4.51 1.96 5.82
CA ILE A 76 4.54 3.00 4.77
C ILE A 76 5.86 3.75 4.81
N ALA A 77 6.57 3.75 3.68
CA ALA A 77 7.83 4.47 3.51
C ALA A 77 8.13 4.68 2.03
N ASP A 78 9.02 5.63 1.75
CA ASP A 78 9.64 5.78 0.44
C ASP A 78 11.16 5.59 0.57
N TYR A 79 11.55 4.36 0.91
CA TYR A 79 12.93 4.02 1.24
C TYR A 79 13.89 4.18 0.06
N ILE A 80 13.51 3.73 -1.14
CA ILE A 80 14.41 3.75 -2.31
C ILE A 80 14.75 5.18 -2.76
N PRO A 81 13.79 6.09 -2.95
CA PRO A 81 14.08 7.50 -3.18
C PRO A 81 14.90 8.13 -2.06
N TYR A 82 14.57 7.90 -0.80
CA TYR A 82 15.33 8.40 0.35
C TYR A 82 16.80 7.95 0.28
N ARG A 83 17.07 6.66 0.12
CA ARG A 83 18.42 6.09 0.04
C ARG A 83 19.25 6.70 -1.10
N ASN A 84 18.61 7.01 -2.23
CA ASN A 84 19.22 7.59 -3.42
C ASN A 84 19.19 9.12 -3.44
N LYS A 85 18.71 9.79 -2.38
CA LYS A 85 18.53 11.24 -2.31
C LYS A 85 17.72 11.78 -3.50
N LYS A 86 16.68 11.05 -3.88
CA LYS A 86 15.75 11.39 -4.95
C LYS A 86 14.41 11.84 -4.37
N PRO A 87 13.66 12.70 -5.07
CA PRO A 87 12.32 13.05 -4.66
C PRO A 87 11.39 11.84 -4.64
N VAL A 88 10.45 11.85 -3.71
CA VAL A 88 9.31 10.93 -3.62
C VAL A 88 8.51 10.99 -4.93
N LEU A 89 8.11 9.85 -5.46
CA LEU A 89 7.43 9.75 -6.75
C LEU A 89 5.91 9.83 -6.64
N LEU A 90 5.34 9.43 -5.50
CA LEU A 90 3.91 9.28 -5.27
C LEU A 90 3.52 9.98 -3.97
N ASP A 91 2.32 10.56 -3.92
CA ASP A 91 1.73 10.94 -2.65
C ASP A 91 1.31 9.68 -1.90
N ILE A 92 1.58 9.64 -0.58
CA ILE A 92 0.98 8.66 0.34
C ILE A 92 -0.06 9.42 1.17
N GLN A 93 -1.33 9.18 0.87
CA GLN A 93 -2.46 9.94 1.42
C GLN A 93 -3.38 9.06 2.24
N ALA A 94 -3.80 9.54 3.41
CA ALA A 94 -4.79 8.90 4.25
C ALA A 94 -6.18 8.92 3.58
N MET A 95 -6.83 7.76 3.52
CA MET A 95 -8.19 7.60 2.96
C MET A 95 -9.28 7.79 4.02
N GLU A 96 -8.93 7.64 5.27
CA GLU A 96 -9.77 7.78 6.46
C GLU A 96 -8.95 8.35 7.62
N ASP A 97 -9.57 8.77 8.70
CA ASP A 97 -8.86 9.14 9.94
C ASP A 97 -8.17 7.90 10.49
N GLY A 98 -6.92 8.05 10.94
CA GLY A 98 -6.12 6.92 11.36
C GLY A 98 -5.05 7.28 12.37
N VAL A 99 -4.31 6.27 12.77
CA VAL A 99 -3.22 6.34 13.74
C VAL A 99 -2.01 5.61 13.17
N ILE A 100 -0.86 6.28 13.20
CA ILE A 100 0.42 5.71 12.77
C ILE A 100 1.48 5.91 13.85
N TYR A 101 2.47 5.03 13.89
CA TYR A 101 3.73 5.27 14.58
C TYR A 101 4.77 5.65 13.53
N CYS A 102 5.31 6.86 13.63
CA CYS A 102 6.20 7.44 12.64
C CYS A 102 7.56 7.76 13.22
N THR A 103 8.62 7.44 12.51
CA THR A 103 9.99 7.82 12.89
C THR A 103 10.80 8.19 11.65
N PRO A 104 11.80 9.09 11.75
CA PRO A 104 12.82 9.23 10.72
C PRO A 104 13.54 7.90 10.48
N ILE A 105 13.79 7.57 9.20
CA ILE A 105 14.52 6.34 8.84
C ILE A 105 15.94 6.33 9.48
N GLU A 106 16.52 7.51 9.68
CA GLU A 106 17.83 7.66 10.32
C GLU A 106 17.85 7.11 11.76
N ASN A 107 16.75 7.18 12.49
CA ASN A 107 16.64 6.65 13.85
C ASN A 107 16.72 5.11 13.89
N LEU A 108 16.44 4.46 12.77
CA LEU A 108 16.56 3.00 12.64
C LEU A 108 17.96 2.56 12.20
N ARG A 109 18.85 3.51 11.94
CA ARG A 109 20.19 3.25 11.41
C ARG A 109 21.02 2.39 12.35
N SER A 110 21.02 2.68 13.64
CA SER A 110 21.74 1.88 14.64
C SER A 110 21.24 0.44 14.68
N PHE A 111 19.95 0.22 14.54
CA PHE A 111 19.37 -1.12 14.44
C PHE A 111 19.87 -1.85 13.19
N PHE A 112 19.93 -1.17 12.05
CA PHE A 112 20.40 -1.76 10.80
C PHE A 112 21.93 -1.97 10.75
N GLU A 113 22.71 -1.20 11.51
CA GLU A 113 24.19 -1.28 11.50
C GLU A 113 24.76 -2.18 12.62
N THR A 114 24.06 -2.35 13.73
CA THR A 114 24.58 -3.07 14.91
C THR A 114 24.06 -4.48 15.06
N GLU A 115 22.88 -4.77 14.54
CA GLU A 115 22.34 -6.12 14.51
C GLU A 115 22.97 -6.89 13.35
N ILE A 116 23.49 -8.10 13.62
CA ILE A 116 24.05 -9.01 12.58
C ILE A 116 23.01 -9.22 11.46
N ASP A 117 21.73 -9.08 11.78
CA ASP A 117 20.60 -9.24 10.89
C ASP A 117 20.03 -7.92 10.33
N GLY A 118 20.57 -6.76 10.72
CA GLY A 118 20.00 -5.44 10.34
C GLY A 118 19.94 -5.24 8.82
N ASP A 119 21.01 -5.57 8.11
CA ASP A 119 21.04 -5.54 6.64
C ASP A 119 20.02 -6.53 6.01
N ILE A 120 19.70 -7.62 6.69
CA ILE A 120 18.74 -8.61 6.26
C ILE A 120 17.33 -7.99 6.27
N TYR A 121 16.95 -7.25 7.31
CA TYR A 121 15.64 -6.60 7.39
C TYR A 121 15.45 -5.52 6.33
N VAL A 122 16.46 -4.68 6.10
CA VAL A 122 16.43 -3.68 5.01
C VAL A 122 16.26 -4.37 3.67
N ARG A 123 17.05 -5.40 3.41
CA ARG A 123 16.97 -6.17 2.16
C ARG A 123 15.59 -6.80 1.98
N LYS A 124 15.06 -7.49 2.99
CA LYS A 124 13.72 -8.10 2.95
C LYS A 124 12.63 -7.05 2.71
N PHE A 125 12.70 -5.90 3.38
CA PHE A 125 11.77 -4.81 3.18
C PHE A 125 11.80 -4.28 1.73
N VAL A 126 13.00 -4.05 1.19
CA VAL A 126 13.17 -3.58 -0.19
C VAL A 126 12.73 -4.64 -1.20
N GLU A 127 13.08 -5.90 -0.98
CA GLU A 127 12.66 -7.02 -1.84
C GLU A 127 11.13 -7.17 -1.84
N THR A 128 10.48 -7.08 -0.68
CA THR A 128 9.02 -7.12 -0.55
C THR A 128 8.37 -6.00 -1.36
N ILE A 129 8.81 -4.76 -1.17
CA ILE A 129 8.27 -3.61 -1.91
C ILE A 129 8.53 -3.77 -3.41
N ALA A 130 9.74 -4.16 -3.82
CA ALA A 130 10.08 -4.34 -5.22
C ALA A 130 9.21 -5.42 -5.88
N TYR A 131 8.97 -6.52 -5.18
CA TYR A 131 8.10 -7.59 -5.65
C TYR A 131 6.64 -7.13 -5.77
N GLN A 132 6.10 -6.42 -4.79
CA GLN A 132 4.76 -5.85 -4.85
C GLN A 132 4.59 -4.90 -6.04
N HIS A 133 5.60 -4.06 -6.30
CA HIS A 133 5.59 -3.17 -7.45
C HIS A 133 5.65 -3.95 -8.78
N LEU A 134 6.47 -5.01 -8.86
CA LEU A 134 6.51 -5.88 -10.03
C LEU A 134 5.17 -6.58 -10.27
N GLN A 135 4.57 -7.14 -9.23
CA GLN A 135 3.22 -7.72 -9.30
C GLN A 135 2.20 -6.69 -9.81
N ARG A 136 2.28 -5.45 -9.31
CA ARG A 136 1.41 -4.37 -9.76
C ARG A 136 1.60 -4.05 -11.25
N ILE A 137 2.83 -4.02 -11.74
CA ILE A 137 3.12 -3.82 -13.17
C ILE A 137 2.53 -4.96 -13.99
N VAL A 138 2.78 -6.21 -13.60
CA VAL A 138 2.23 -7.40 -14.27
C VAL A 138 0.70 -7.33 -14.30
N SER A 139 0.08 -7.01 -13.18
CA SER A 139 -1.38 -6.88 -13.07
C SER A 139 -1.93 -5.82 -14.03
N VAL A 140 -1.30 -4.64 -14.09
CA VAL A 140 -1.77 -3.56 -14.98
C VAL A 140 -1.58 -3.90 -16.47
N VAL A 141 -0.51 -4.63 -16.81
CA VAL A 141 -0.14 -4.93 -18.19
C VAL A 141 -0.83 -6.18 -18.72
N CYS A 142 -0.96 -7.22 -17.89
CA CYS A 142 -1.35 -8.56 -18.34
C CYS A 142 -2.78 -8.95 -17.95
N GLU A 143 -3.37 -8.31 -16.93
CA GLU A 143 -4.67 -8.73 -16.41
C GLU A 143 -5.81 -7.84 -16.89
N THR A 144 -6.99 -8.44 -17.01
CA THR A 144 -8.24 -7.73 -17.26
C THR A 144 -8.68 -6.94 -16.04
N PRO A 145 -9.53 -5.92 -16.20
CA PRO A 145 -10.12 -5.21 -15.06
C PRO A 145 -10.89 -6.14 -14.10
N GLU A 146 -11.53 -7.17 -14.62
CA GLU A 146 -12.26 -8.18 -13.84
C GLU A 146 -11.33 -8.99 -12.94
N GLU A 147 -10.20 -9.44 -13.47
CA GLU A 147 -9.19 -10.16 -12.70
C GLU A 147 -8.60 -9.28 -11.60
N ARG A 148 -8.26 -8.03 -11.90
CA ARG A 148 -7.79 -7.05 -10.90
C ARG A 148 -8.84 -6.78 -9.81
N TYR A 149 -10.11 -6.72 -10.18
CA TYR A 149 -11.21 -6.58 -9.21
C TYR A 149 -11.26 -7.77 -8.25
N ILE A 150 -11.22 -8.99 -8.78
CA ILE A 150 -11.27 -10.22 -7.99
C ILE A 150 -10.06 -10.31 -7.04
N GLN A 151 -8.87 -10.00 -7.53
CA GLN A 151 -7.66 -10.02 -6.72
C GLN A 151 -7.70 -8.98 -5.59
N LEU A 152 -8.14 -7.75 -5.89
CA LEU A 152 -8.30 -6.70 -4.87
C LEU A 152 -9.30 -7.13 -3.79
N GLN A 153 -10.42 -7.73 -4.17
CA GLN A 153 -11.45 -8.18 -3.24
C GLN A 153 -10.97 -9.36 -2.38
N LYS A 154 -10.14 -10.27 -2.94
CA LYS A 154 -9.51 -11.34 -2.17
C LYS A 154 -8.52 -10.82 -1.15
N ARG A 155 -7.70 -9.82 -1.52
CA ARG A 155 -6.71 -9.22 -0.63
C ARG A 155 -7.36 -8.39 0.49
N VAL A 156 -8.42 -7.64 0.16
CA VAL A 156 -9.11 -6.75 1.09
C VAL A 156 -10.62 -6.98 0.93
N PRO A 157 -11.20 -7.97 1.64
CA PRO A 157 -12.61 -8.35 1.48
C PRO A 157 -13.60 -7.21 1.76
N ASP A 158 -13.26 -6.30 2.66
CA ASP A 158 -14.05 -5.14 3.07
C ASP A 158 -13.74 -3.84 2.30
N ILE A 159 -12.97 -3.92 1.20
CA ILE A 159 -12.50 -2.76 0.43
C ILE A 159 -13.61 -1.76 0.06
N PHE A 160 -14.81 -2.25 -0.25
CA PHE A 160 -15.94 -1.41 -0.63
C PHE A 160 -16.59 -0.64 0.52
N TYR A 161 -16.28 -1.01 1.76
CA TYR A 161 -16.72 -0.28 2.96
C TYR A 161 -15.70 0.78 3.36
N ARG A 162 -14.43 0.57 3.03
CA ARG A 162 -13.31 1.42 3.43
C ARG A 162 -12.87 2.42 2.36
N VAL A 163 -12.99 2.06 1.09
CA VAL A 163 -12.50 2.84 -0.04
C VAL A 163 -13.66 3.26 -0.94
N ASN A 164 -13.68 4.52 -1.34
CA ASN A 164 -14.71 5.00 -2.25
C ASN A 164 -14.60 4.37 -3.65
N LEU A 165 -15.73 4.26 -4.33
CA LEU A 165 -15.83 3.59 -5.63
C LEU A 165 -14.91 4.23 -6.69
N LYS A 166 -14.70 5.56 -6.63
CA LYS A 166 -13.84 6.28 -7.57
C LYS A 166 -12.38 5.83 -7.44
N ASP A 167 -11.89 5.67 -6.21
CA ASP A 167 -10.52 5.25 -5.93
C ASP A 167 -10.30 3.78 -6.32
N ILE A 168 -11.28 2.91 -6.03
CA ILE A 168 -11.23 1.50 -6.48
C ILE A 168 -11.21 1.43 -8.01
N ALA A 169 -12.05 2.20 -8.69
CA ALA A 169 -12.08 2.26 -10.15
C ALA A 169 -10.75 2.76 -10.73
N ALA A 170 -10.15 3.79 -10.11
CA ALA A 170 -8.84 4.31 -10.51
C ALA A 170 -7.71 3.27 -10.31
N TYR A 171 -7.77 2.47 -9.24
CA TYR A 171 -6.84 1.37 -9.00
C TYR A 171 -6.99 0.25 -10.04
N ILE A 172 -8.23 -0.17 -10.33
CA ILE A 172 -8.53 -1.22 -11.32
C ILE A 172 -8.24 -0.74 -12.75
N GLY A 173 -8.27 0.58 -13.00
CA GLY A 173 -8.03 1.18 -14.30
C GLY A 173 -9.28 1.28 -15.18
N VAL A 174 -10.47 1.43 -14.57
CA VAL A 174 -11.74 1.61 -15.26
C VAL A 174 -12.45 2.89 -14.82
N ARG A 175 -13.57 3.22 -15.46
CA ARG A 175 -14.45 4.29 -14.98
C ARG A 175 -15.34 3.79 -13.83
N PRO A 176 -15.77 4.65 -12.90
CA PRO A 176 -16.64 4.27 -11.79
C PRO A 176 -17.93 3.57 -12.22
N GLU A 177 -18.53 4.00 -13.33
CA GLU A 177 -19.74 3.40 -13.89
C GLU A 177 -19.50 1.97 -14.37
N THR A 178 -18.32 1.70 -14.95
CA THR A 178 -17.92 0.35 -15.37
C THR A 178 -17.74 -0.55 -14.16
N LEU A 179 -17.04 -0.07 -13.11
CA LEU A 179 -16.87 -0.83 -11.87
C LEU A 179 -18.23 -1.16 -11.21
N SER A 180 -19.14 -0.19 -11.18
CA SER A 180 -20.49 -0.41 -10.64
C SER A 180 -21.24 -1.54 -11.36
N ARG A 181 -21.17 -1.56 -12.72
CA ARG A 181 -21.78 -2.64 -13.52
C ARG A 181 -21.12 -4.00 -13.28
N MET A 182 -19.77 -4.02 -13.22
CA MET A 182 -19.01 -5.24 -12.91
C MET A 182 -19.45 -5.81 -11.56
N ARG A 183 -19.49 -4.99 -10.51
CA ARG A 183 -19.92 -5.40 -9.17
C ARG A 183 -21.31 -6.01 -9.18
N THR A 184 -22.28 -5.39 -9.86
CA THR A 184 -23.65 -5.93 -9.98
C THR A 184 -23.67 -7.29 -10.67
N SER A 185 -22.83 -7.48 -11.70
CA SER A 185 -22.72 -8.75 -12.41
C SER A 185 -22.15 -9.86 -11.54
N PHE A 186 -21.13 -9.58 -10.73
CA PHE A 186 -20.54 -10.56 -9.81
C PHE A 186 -21.53 -10.98 -8.71
N LEU A 187 -22.21 -10.02 -8.09
CA LEU A 187 -23.21 -10.30 -7.05
C LEU A 187 -24.37 -11.19 -7.56
N ARG A 188 -24.74 -11.05 -8.83
CA ARG A 188 -25.77 -11.92 -9.45
C ARG A 188 -25.28 -13.35 -9.69
N LYS A 189 -23.99 -13.52 -10.08
CA LYS A 189 -23.41 -14.86 -10.28
C LYS A 189 -23.31 -15.63 -8.97
N ASP A 190 -22.82 -14.98 -7.91
CA ASP A 190 -22.72 -15.59 -6.58
C ASP A 190 -24.09 -16.04 -6.03
N SER A 191 -25.17 -15.28 -6.37
CA SER A 191 -26.52 -15.62 -5.97
C SER A 191 -27.12 -16.80 -6.74
N THR A 192 -26.60 -17.10 -7.94
CA THR A 192 -27.08 -18.22 -8.78
C THR A 192 -26.31 -19.53 -8.54
N GLU A 193 -25.10 -19.47 -7.99
CA GLU A 193 -24.29 -20.65 -7.65
C GLU A 193 -24.62 -21.25 -6.25
N ASN A 194 -25.35 -20.48 -5.43
CA ASN A 194 -25.76 -20.91 -4.07
C ASN A 194 -27.23 -21.37 -4.00
N THR A 195 -27.89 -21.62 -5.14
CA THR A 195 -29.27 -22.15 -5.25
C THR A 195 -29.27 -23.51 -5.94
#